data_c2f58158a04a17e42455f8200c825c6b
#
_entry.id   c2f58158a04a17e42455f8200c825c6b
#
_cell.length_a   1.000
_cell.length_b   1.000
_cell.length_c   1.000
_cell.angle_alpha   90.00
_cell.angle_beta   90.00
_cell.angle_gamma   90.00
#
_symmetry.space_group_name_H-M   'P 1'
#
loop_
_entity.id
_entity.type
_entity.pdbx_description
1 polymer ?
#
loop_
_entity_poly.entity_id
_entity_poly.type
_entity_poly.pdbx_seq_one_letter_code
_entity_poly.pdbx_strand_id
1 'polypeptide(L)'
;MDISWVYQRDPMEITVRPVEESKPDITQYRIDLDGREQKLDTIAALITHGEYERAIAFCNTKNMTDRLAGLLKMRGISCEAIHGDIQQRIREKTLEKFKRGEIKVLVATDVAARGLDIDDVDAVFNYDVPDELENYTHRIGRTGRAKRHGVAYTFIATITEGIRMDDIVRNTKAEVQRLRYDADGCLMLVEDGK
;
A
#
# COMPACT_ATOMS: atom_id res chain seq x y z
N MET A 1 34.30 0.51 -26.86
CA MET A 1 34.26 -0.58 -27.84
C MET A 1 33.48 -1.70 -27.22
N ASP A 2 32.33 -1.97 -27.77
CA ASP A 2 31.41 -2.94 -27.19
C ASP A 2 31.89 -4.35 -27.49
N ILE A 3 32.18 -5.15 -26.47
CA ILE A 3 32.78 -6.49 -26.58
C ILE A 3 31.86 -7.48 -27.31
N SER A 4 30.57 -7.18 -27.38
CA SER A 4 29.57 -8.04 -28.02
C SER A 4 29.84 -8.30 -29.51
N TRP A 5 30.41 -7.35 -30.25
CA TRP A 5 30.70 -7.44 -31.66
C TRP A 5 31.87 -8.40 -32.02
N VAL A 6 32.66 -8.78 -31.02
CA VAL A 6 33.85 -9.64 -31.26
C VAL A 6 33.50 -11.13 -31.17
N TYR A 7 32.44 -11.49 -30.46
CA TYR A 7 32.14 -12.91 -30.14
C TYR A 7 30.78 -13.43 -30.63
N GLN A 8 29.93 -12.56 -31.18
CA GLN A 8 28.62 -12.97 -31.70
C GLN A 8 28.61 -12.96 -33.23
N ARG A 9 28.25 -14.09 -33.85
CA ARG A 9 27.94 -14.16 -35.28
C ARG A 9 26.48 -13.80 -35.48
N ASP A 10 26.21 -12.73 -36.24
CA ASP A 10 24.89 -12.21 -36.55
C ASP A 10 24.01 -11.91 -35.30
N PRO A 11 24.40 -10.92 -34.44
CA PRO A 11 23.60 -10.56 -33.31
C PRO A 11 22.26 -9.91 -33.77
N MET A 12 21.15 -10.52 -33.36
CA MET A 12 19.83 -9.90 -33.55
C MET A 12 19.63 -8.83 -32.47
N GLU A 13 19.57 -7.57 -32.90
CA GLU A 13 19.25 -6.45 -32.00
C GLU A 13 17.73 -6.45 -31.70
N ILE A 14 17.35 -6.86 -30.51
CA ILE A 14 15.97 -6.78 -30.06
C ILE A 14 15.79 -5.45 -29.31
N THR A 15 15.30 -4.44 -29.99
CA THR A 15 14.92 -3.18 -29.37
C THR A 15 13.52 -3.34 -28.79
N VAL A 16 13.42 -3.59 -27.46
CA VAL A 16 12.17 -3.50 -26.75
C VAL A 16 11.86 -2.00 -26.58
N ARG A 17 10.93 -1.47 -27.35
CA ARG A 17 10.39 -0.15 -27.05
C ARG A 17 9.69 -0.25 -25.72
N PRO A 18 10.01 0.63 -24.72
CA PRO A 18 9.21 0.70 -23.52
C PRO A 18 7.77 0.95 -23.98
N VAL A 19 6.88 0.03 -23.66
CA VAL A 19 5.45 0.34 -23.70
C VAL A 19 5.32 1.49 -22.68
N GLU A 20 4.80 2.64 -23.09
CA GLU A 20 4.44 3.69 -22.14
C GLU A 20 3.48 3.04 -21.14
N GLU A 21 4.03 2.59 -20.02
CA GLU A 21 3.21 2.18 -18.89
C GLU A 21 2.43 3.44 -18.48
N SER A 22 1.15 3.43 -18.75
CA SER A 22 0.26 4.50 -18.29
C SER A 22 0.51 4.67 -16.81
N LYS A 23 0.80 5.90 -16.37
CA LYS A 23 0.98 6.19 -14.93
C LYS A 23 -0.16 5.54 -14.17
N PRO A 24 0.13 4.85 -13.05
CA PRO A 24 -0.92 4.25 -12.24
C PRO A 24 -1.97 5.31 -11.85
N ASP A 25 -3.24 5.00 -12.08
CA ASP A 25 -4.35 5.88 -11.70
C ASP A 25 -4.70 5.64 -10.23
N ILE A 26 -4.05 6.42 -9.33
CA ILE A 26 -4.15 6.24 -7.88
C ILE A 26 -4.51 7.57 -7.23
N THR A 27 -5.67 7.63 -6.57
CA THR A 27 -5.96 8.73 -5.65
C THR A 27 -5.26 8.47 -4.32
N GLN A 28 -4.48 9.43 -3.85
CA GLN A 28 -3.68 9.29 -2.64
C GLN A 28 -4.19 10.22 -1.55
N TYR A 29 -4.39 9.68 -0.36
CA TYR A 29 -4.84 10.42 0.82
C TYR A 29 -3.85 10.26 1.97
N ARG A 30 -3.56 11.36 2.68
CA ARG A 30 -3.04 11.30 4.05
C ARG A 30 -4.18 11.59 5.02
N ILE A 31 -4.24 10.85 6.10
CA ILE A 31 -5.26 11.04 7.15
C ILE A 31 -4.53 11.49 8.40
N ASP A 32 -4.73 12.76 8.76
CA ASP A 32 -4.14 13.33 9.97
C ASP A 32 -5.06 13.01 11.17
N LEU A 33 -4.53 12.26 12.13
CA LEU A 33 -5.21 11.77 13.31
C LEU A 33 -4.65 12.45 14.56
N ASP A 34 -5.49 12.62 15.59
CA ASP A 34 -5.10 13.23 16.87
C ASP A 34 -4.23 12.28 17.71
N GLY A 35 -4.30 10.97 17.48
CA GLY A 35 -3.51 9.97 18.19
C GLY A 35 -3.49 8.61 17.52
N ARG A 36 -2.56 7.75 17.98
CA ARG A 36 -2.37 6.40 17.43
C ARG A 36 -3.56 5.48 17.67
N GLU A 37 -4.33 5.73 18.71
CA GLU A 37 -5.54 4.97 19.05
C GLU A 37 -6.60 5.07 17.96
N GLN A 38 -6.67 6.20 17.25
CA GLN A 38 -7.63 6.40 16.16
C GLN A 38 -7.30 5.59 14.90
N LYS A 39 -6.02 5.20 14.69
CA LYS A 39 -5.62 4.48 13.48
C LYS A 39 -6.45 3.24 13.22
N LEU A 40 -6.70 2.44 14.27
CA LEU A 40 -7.41 1.18 14.13
C LEU A 40 -8.88 1.38 13.77
N ASP A 41 -9.54 2.33 14.39
CA ASP A 41 -10.95 2.60 14.12
C ASP A 41 -11.12 3.21 12.74
N THR A 42 -10.21 4.09 12.34
CA THR A 42 -10.20 4.69 11.01
C THR A 42 -10.00 3.65 9.90
N ILE A 43 -8.99 2.78 10.01
CA ILE A 43 -8.79 1.74 8.99
C ILE A 43 -9.96 0.76 8.94
N ALA A 44 -10.51 0.36 10.09
CA ALA A 44 -11.66 -0.53 10.13
C ALA A 44 -12.91 0.10 9.49
N ALA A 45 -13.17 1.38 9.75
CA ALA A 45 -14.26 2.13 9.13
C ALA A 45 -14.09 2.22 7.61
N LEU A 46 -12.89 2.59 7.12
CA LEU A 46 -12.61 2.67 5.68
C LEU A 46 -12.78 1.32 4.97
N ILE A 47 -12.34 0.21 5.59
CA ILE A 47 -12.50 -1.12 5.02
C ILE A 47 -13.97 -1.55 5.01
N THR A 48 -14.72 -1.22 6.06
CA THR A 48 -16.11 -1.65 6.20
C THR A 48 -17.04 -0.86 5.28
N HIS A 49 -16.84 0.45 5.16
CA HIS A 49 -17.68 1.33 4.37
C HIS A 49 -17.19 1.55 2.94
N GLY A 50 -15.93 1.21 2.65
CA GLY A 50 -15.37 1.25 1.31
C GLY A 50 -15.83 0.03 0.48
N GLU A 51 -16.11 0.26 -0.77
CA GLU A 51 -16.51 -0.77 -1.75
C GLU A 51 -15.28 -1.53 -2.29
N TYR A 52 -14.38 -1.97 -1.38
CA TYR A 52 -13.17 -2.71 -1.75
C TYR A 52 -13.44 -4.21 -1.71
N GLU A 53 -13.11 -4.91 -2.79
CA GLU A 53 -13.09 -6.37 -2.81
C GLU A 53 -11.81 -6.91 -2.16
N ARG A 54 -10.66 -6.30 -2.52
CA ARG A 54 -9.34 -6.68 -2.02
C ARG A 54 -8.53 -5.46 -1.64
N ALA A 55 -7.91 -5.50 -0.48
CA ALA A 55 -7.05 -4.44 0.01
C ALA A 55 -5.77 -5.00 0.65
N ILE A 56 -4.73 -4.17 0.71
CA ILE A 56 -3.51 -4.49 1.44
C ILE A 56 -3.22 -3.40 2.48
N ALA A 57 -2.87 -3.81 3.71
CA ALA A 57 -2.44 -2.91 4.77
C ALA A 57 -0.97 -3.14 5.09
N PHE A 58 -0.17 -2.09 5.06
CA PHE A 58 1.27 -2.16 5.33
C PHE A 58 1.62 -1.68 6.73
N CYS A 59 2.40 -2.50 7.44
CA CYS A 59 3.04 -2.18 8.71
C CYS A 59 4.55 -2.27 8.58
N ASN A 60 5.28 -1.45 9.36
CA ASN A 60 6.75 -1.45 9.32
C ASN A 60 7.36 -2.66 10.07
N THR A 61 6.63 -3.28 11.00
CA THR A 61 7.13 -4.41 11.80
C THR A 61 6.22 -5.63 11.75
N LYS A 62 6.82 -6.84 11.90
CA LYS A 62 6.12 -8.11 11.98
C LYS A 62 5.10 -8.12 13.13
N ASN A 63 5.51 -7.64 14.31
CA ASN A 63 4.64 -7.59 15.49
C ASN A 63 3.41 -6.69 15.26
N MET A 64 3.59 -5.56 14.58
CA MET A 64 2.45 -4.70 14.24
C MET A 64 1.55 -5.35 13.20
N THR A 65 2.13 -6.08 12.23
CA THR A 65 1.38 -6.83 11.22
C THR A 65 0.45 -7.87 11.87
N ASP A 66 0.97 -8.68 12.79
CA ASP A 66 0.16 -9.66 13.53
C ASP A 66 -0.90 -9.01 14.41
N ARG A 67 -0.50 -7.95 15.14
CA ARG A 67 -1.39 -7.20 16.01
C ARG A 67 -2.54 -6.58 15.24
N LEU A 68 -2.26 -5.90 14.13
CA LEU A 68 -3.28 -5.26 13.30
C LEU A 68 -4.24 -6.31 12.72
N ALA A 69 -3.72 -7.41 12.17
CA ALA A 69 -4.54 -8.49 11.65
C ALA A 69 -5.46 -9.08 12.74
N GLY A 70 -4.94 -9.32 13.94
CA GLY A 70 -5.74 -9.79 15.08
C GLY A 70 -6.86 -8.81 15.45
N LEU A 71 -6.55 -7.52 15.53
CA LEU A 71 -7.50 -6.47 15.89
C LEU A 71 -8.58 -6.27 14.81
N LEU A 72 -8.23 -6.36 13.53
CA LEU A 72 -9.20 -6.30 12.43
C LEU A 72 -10.13 -7.52 12.41
N LYS A 73 -9.60 -8.73 12.68
CA LYS A 73 -10.42 -9.95 12.83
C LYS A 73 -11.44 -9.81 13.96
N MET A 74 -11.05 -9.23 15.10
CA MET A 74 -11.97 -8.96 16.21
C MET A 74 -13.12 -8.00 15.84
N ARG A 75 -12.93 -7.18 14.81
CA ARG A 75 -13.96 -6.31 14.23
C ARG A 75 -14.75 -6.96 13.08
N GLY A 76 -14.57 -8.27 12.86
CA GLY A 76 -15.28 -9.02 11.82
C GLY A 76 -14.72 -8.84 10.41
N ILE A 77 -13.54 -8.22 10.26
CA ILE A 77 -12.89 -8.04 8.95
C ILE A 77 -12.10 -9.30 8.59
N SER A 78 -12.41 -9.90 7.44
CA SER A 78 -11.66 -11.04 6.91
C SER A 78 -10.27 -10.60 6.46
N CYS A 79 -9.25 -10.94 7.24
CA CYS A 79 -7.86 -10.57 6.96
C CYS A 79 -6.87 -11.63 7.41
N GLU A 80 -5.66 -11.61 6.86
CA GLU A 80 -4.53 -12.44 7.28
C GLU A 80 -3.24 -11.64 7.27
N ALA A 81 -2.30 -12.01 8.17
CA ALA A 81 -0.97 -11.43 8.25
C ALA A 81 0.01 -12.14 7.32
N ILE A 82 0.92 -11.38 6.70
CA ILE A 82 2.09 -11.93 5.97
C ILE A 82 3.35 -11.18 6.38
N HIS A 83 4.32 -11.90 6.94
CA HIS A 83 5.65 -11.39 7.29
C HIS A 83 6.70 -12.52 7.23
N GLY A 84 7.97 -12.17 7.44
CA GLY A 84 9.09 -13.09 7.22
C GLY A 84 9.11 -14.34 8.12
N ASP A 85 8.44 -14.32 9.28
CA ASP A 85 8.41 -15.46 10.20
C ASP A 85 7.33 -16.50 9.84
N ILE A 86 6.45 -16.17 8.89
CA ILE A 86 5.41 -17.10 8.44
C ILE A 86 6.01 -18.08 7.45
N GLN A 87 5.78 -19.38 7.71
CA GLN A 87 6.26 -20.47 6.85
C GLN A 87 5.76 -20.29 5.40
N GLN A 88 6.61 -20.60 4.44
CA GLN A 88 6.32 -20.42 3.01
C GLN A 88 5.00 -21.09 2.58
N ARG A 89 4.74 -22.31 3.04
CA ARG A 89 3.49 -23.03 2.74
C ARG A 89 2.23 -22.30 3.24
N ILE A 90 2.33 -21.62 4.41
CA ILE A 90 1.21 -20.84 4.96
C ILE A 90 1.03 -19.55 4.12
N ARG A 91 2.12 -18.89 3.73
CA ARG A 91 2.09 -17.71 2.88
C ARG A 91 1.40 -18.00 1.54
N GLU A 92 1.76 -19.10 0.89
CA GLU A 92 1.15 -19.53 -0.38
C GLU A 92 -0.36 -19.75 -0.23
N LYS A 93 -0.79 -20.48 0.80
CA LYS A 93 -2.22 -20.68 1.09
C LYS A 93 -2.97 -19.38 1.37
N THR A 94 -2.33 -18.46 2.10
CA THR A 94 -2.92 -17.15 2.40
C THR A 94 -3.10 -16.34 1.11
N LEU A 95 -2.10 -16.35 0.23
CA LEU A 95 -2.18 -15.68 -1.07
C LEU A 95 -3.26 -16.28 -1.98
N GLU A 96 -3.38 -17.60 -2.02
CA GLU A 96 -4.46 -18.26 -2.77
C GLU A 96 -5.84 -17.86 -2.27
N LYS A 97 -6.04 -17.83 -0.95
CA LYS A 97 -7.28 -17.36 -0.34
C LYS A 97 -7.57 -15.89 -0.67
N PHE A 98 -6.54 -15.05 -0.60
CA PHE A 98 -6.66 -13.64 -0.97
C PHE A 98 -7.04 -13.45 -2.44
N LYS A 99 -6.38 -14.17 -3.36
CA LYS A 99 -6.69 -14.15 -4.80
C LYS A 99 -8.10 -14.62 -5.10
N ARG A 100 -8.64 -15.57 -4.31
CA ARG A 100 -10.02 -16.05 -4.44
C ARG A 100 -11.08 -15.18 -3.75
N GLY A 101 -10.67 -14.09 -3.08
CA GLY A 101 -11.57 -13.21 -2.35
C GLY A 101 -12.08 -13.78 -1.01
N GLU A 102 -11.53 -14.90 -0.52
CA GLU A 102 -11.86 -15.46 0.79
C GLU A 102 -11.31 -14.59 1.94
N ILE A 103 -10.28 -13.81 1.65
CA ILE A 103 -9.66 -12.82 2.54
C ILE A 103 -9.78 -11.46 1.85
N LYS A 104 -10.41 -10.51 2.55
CA LYS A 104 -10.60 -9.15 2.04
C LYS A 104 -9.33 -8.29 2.18
N VAL A 105 -8.61 -8.45 3.30
CA VAL A 105 -7.43 -7.62 3.61
C VAL A 105 -6.21 -8.47 3.90
N LEU A 106 -5.13 -8.18 3.21
CA LEU A 106 -3.82 -8.72 3.51
C LEU A 106 -3.04 -7.70 4.34
N VAL A 107 -2.60 -8.08 5.54
CA VAL A 107 -1.74 -7.22 6.38
C VAL A 107 -0.30 -7.68 6.21
N ALA A 108 0.61 -6.80 5.75
CA ALA A 108 1.94 -7.22 5.34
C ALA A 108 3.05 -6.24 5.76
N THR A 109 4.27 -6.77 5.88
CA THR A 109 5.48 -5.95 5.88
C THR A 109 6.01 -5.76 4.45
N ASP A 110 6.79 -4.70 4.21
CA ASP A 110 7.39 -4.44 2.89
C ASP A 110 8.20 -5.63 2.37
N VAL A 111 9.04 -6.20 3.23
CA VAL A 111 9.91 -7.34 2.87
C VAL A 111 9.08 -8.55 2.43
N ALA A 112 7.97 -8.81 3.12
CA ALA A 112 7.12 -9.95 2.79
C ALA A 112 6.28 -9.71 1.53
N ALA A 113 5.87 -8.49 1.28
CA ALA A 113 5.09 -8.13 0.10
C ALA A 113 5.94 -8.06 -1.18
N ARG A 114 7.25 -7.84 -1.05
CA ARG A 114 8.16 -7.91 -2.20
C ARG A 114 8.24 -9.33 -2.74
N GLY A 115 8.12 -9.48 -4.05
CA GLY A 115 8.16 -10.79 -4.71
C GLY A 115 6.89 -11.63 -4.55
N LEU A 116 5.84 -11.09 -3.91
CA LEU A 116 4.52 -11.66 -3.97
C LEU A 116 3.74 -11.05 -5.14
N ASP A 117 3.10 -11.91 -5.90
CA ASP A 117 2.17 -11.53 -6.97
C ASP A 117 0.84 -11.04 -6.34
N ILE A 118 0.92 -9.85 -5.72
CA ILE A 118 -0.20 -9.13 -5.10
C ILE A 118 -0.28 -7.78 -5.80
N ASP A 119 -0.89 -7.80 -6.95
CA ASP A 119 -1.14 -6.60 -7.73
C ASP A 119 -2.65 -6.43 -7.94
N ASP A 120 -3.05 -5.25 -8.37
CA ASP A 120 -4.42 -4.93 -8.73
C ASP A 120 -5.40 -5.06 -7.55
N VAL A 121 -4.96 -4.59 -6.36
CA VAL A 121 -5.87 -4.39 -5.22
C VAL A 121 -6.61 -3.05 -5.36
N ASP A 122 -7.83 -2.97 -4.80
CA ASP A 122 -8.65 -1.75 -4.89
C ASP A 122 -8.12 -0.64 -3.98
N ALA A 123 -7.58 -1.03 -2.80
CA ALA A 123 -7.07 -0.07 -1.83
C ALA A 123 -5.75 -0.51 -1.19
N VAL A 124 -4.88 0.46 -0.93
CA VAL A 124 -3.65 0.33 -0.14
C VAL A 124 -3.79 1.18 1.12
N PHE A 125 -3.53 0.58 2.27
CA PHE A 125 -3.51 1.25 3.56
C PHE A 125 -2.09 1.24 4.12
N ASN A 126 -1.41 2.39 4.17
CA ASN A 126 -0.17 2.55 4.91
C ASN A 126 -0.51 2.80 6.38
N TYR A 127 -0.72 1.73 7.16
CA TYR A 127 -0.99 1.82 8.60
C TYR A 127 0.16 2.48 9.34
N ASP A 128 1.40 2.15 8.95
CA ASP A 128 2.60 2.88 9.32
C ASP A 128 3.18 3.57 8.10
N VAL A 129 3.58 4.84 8.26
CA VAL A 129 4.33 5.55 7.22
C VAL A 129 5.63 4.77 6.94
N PRO A 130 5.96 4.45 5.69
CA PRO A 130 7.16 3.70 5.38
C PRO A 130 8.42 4.43 5.81
N ASP A 131 9.43 3.67 6.24
CA ASP A 131 10.71 4.24 6.68
C ASP A 131 11.56 4.75 5.51
N GLU A 132 11.40 4.15 4.33
CA GLU A 132 12.12 4.49 3.12
C GLU A 132 11.16 4.99 2.02
N LEU A 133 11.63 5.97 1.27
CA LEU A 133 10.89 6.59 0.16
C LEU A 133 10.45 5.57 -0.91
N GLU A 134 11.36 4.67 -1.27
CA GLU A 134 11.09 3.64 -2.29
C GLU A 134 9.95 2.73 -1.88
N ASN A 135 9.84 2.40 -0.58
CA ASN A 135 8.76 1.58 -0.06
C ASN A 135 7.39 2.22 -0.28
N TYR A 136 7.28 3.55 -0.17
CA TYR A 136 6.03 4.25 -0.45
C TYR A 136 5.54 3.98 -1.87
N THR A 137 6.40 4.20 -2.85
CA THR A 137 6.07 4.00 -4.26
C THR A 137 5.74 2.52 -4.55
N HIS A 138 6.49 1.58 -3.97
CA HIS A 138 6.23 0.14 -4.11
C HIS A 138 4.91 -0.29 -3.47
N ARG A 139 4.53 0.30 -2.32
CA ARG A 139 3.27 0.02 -1.63
C ARG A 139 2.08 0.50 -2.45
N ILE A 140 2.06 1.78 -2.82
CA ILE A 140 0.94 2.34 -3.59
C ILE A 140 0.84 1.71 -4.98
N GLY A 141 1.97 1.29 -5.59
CA GLY A 141 2.00 0.60 -6.87
C GLY A 141 1.37 -0.81 -6.85
N ARG A 142 0.79 -1.27 -5.72
CA ARG A 142 -0.04 -2.49 -5.68
C ARG A 142 -1.47 -2.24 -6.14
N THR A 143 -1.87 -0.97 -6.29
CA THR A 143 -3.18 -0.56 -6.82
C THR A 143 -3.03 0.31 -8.08
N GLY A 144 -4.13 0.66 -8.71
CA GLY A 144 -4.15 1.55 -9.89
C GLY A 144 -3.54 0.94 -11.15
N ARG A 145 -3.50 -0.39 -11.29
CA ARG A 145 -2.98 -1.10 -12.46
C ARG A 145 -4.09 -1.49 -13.43
N ALA A 146 -3.71 -1.98 -14.61
CA ALA A 146 -4.62 -2.51 -15.64
C ALA A 146 -5.78 -1.56 -16.01
N LYS A 147 -5.54 -0.23 -15.98
CA LYS A 147 -6.56 0.82 -16.24
C LYS A 147 -7.69 0.86 -15.20
N ARG A 148 -7.49 0.28 -14.02
CA ARG A 148 -8.41 0.40 -12.87
C ARG A 148 -7.94 1.53 -11.97
N HIS A 149 -8.89 2.33 -11.51
CA HIS A 149 -8.62 3.34 -10.50
C HIS A 149 -8.35 2.67 -9.15
N GLY A 150 -7.32 3.11 -8.45
CA GLY A 150 -6.97 2.64 -7.11
C GLY A 150 -6.93 3.77 -6.10
N VAL A 151 -6.96 3.40 -4.82
CA VAL A 151 -6.85 4.38 -3.74
C VAL A 151 -5.78 3.97 -2.74
N ALA A 152 -5.04 4.96 -2.22
CA ALA A 152 -4.04 4.76 -1.19
C ALA A 152 -4.27 5.71 -0.01
N TYR A 153 -4.32 5.17 1.20
CA TYR A 153 -4.47 5.93 2.44
C TYR A 153 -3.22 5.80 3.29
N THR A 154 -2.71 6.91 3.83
CA THR A 154 -1.57 6.93 4.76
C THR A 154 -1.98 7.58 6.07
N PHE A 155 -1.84 6.85 7.17
CA PHE A 155 -2.27 7.30 8.51
C PHE A 155 -1.14 8.04 9.22
N ILE A 156 -1.41 9.27 9.61
CA ILE A 156 -0.49 10.16 10.33
C ILE A 156 -1.05 10.40 11.73
N ALA A 157 -0.38 9.90 12.75
CA ALA A 157 -0.81 10.01 14.15
C ALA A 157 0.28 10.62 15.05
N THR A 158 1.44 10.95 14.48
CA THR A 158 2.56 11.58 15.20
C THR A 158 3.24 12.63 14.33
N ILE A 159 3.90 13.59 14.99
CA ILE A 159 4.68 14.62 14.29
C ILE A 159 5.76 13.99 13.39
N THR A 160 6.44 12.95 13.89
CA THR A 160 7.48 12.24 13.12
C THR A 160 6.92 11.60 11.85
N GLU A 161 5.75 10.98 11.92
CA GLU A 161 5.08 10.43 10.74
C GLU A 161 4.68 11.53 9.75
N GLY A 162 4.24 12.69 10.26
CA GLY A 162 3.93 13.86 9.43
C GLY A 162 5.15 14.37 8.67
N ILE A 163 6.27 14.60 9.37
CA ILE A 163 7.53 15.05 8.74
C ILE A 163 7.97 14.05 7.67
N ARG A 164 7.92 12.75 7.97
CA ARG A 164 8.30 11.70 7.01
C ARG A 164 7.39 11.69 5.78
N MET A 165 6.08 11.86 5.98
CA MET A 165 5.14 11.93 4.86
C MET A 165 5.37 13.18 4.00
N ASP A 166 5.67 14.32 4.60
CA ASP A 166 6.00 15.55 3.88
C ASP A 166 7.29 15.39 3.05
N ASP A 167 8.29 14.66 3.57
CA ASP A 167 9.50 14.32 2.82
C ASP A 167 9.21 13.38 1.65
N ILE A 168 8.34 12.38 1.84
CA ILE A 168 7.87 11.49 0.76
C ILE A 168 7.19 12.31 -0.35
N VAL A 169 6.23 13.16 -0.01
CA VAL A 169 5.50 14.00 -0.97
C VAL A 169 6.46 14.90 -1.75
N ARG A 170 7.39 15.57 -1.05
CA ARG A 170 8.38 16.46 -1.69
C ARG A 170 9.27 15.74 -2.69
N ASN A 171 9.74 14.54 -2.35
CA ASN A 171 10.68 13.80 -3.19
C ASN A 171 9.99 13.06 -4.35
N THR A 172 8.79 12.53 -4.13
CA THR A 172 8.02 11.81 -5.18
C THR A 172 7.21 12.73 -6.07
N LYS A 173 7.00 13.99 -5.65
CA LYS A 173 6.05 14.93 -6.27
C LYS A 173 4.64 14.34 -6.39
N ALA A 174 4.26 13.50 -5.42
CA ALA A 174 2.96 12.86 -5.39
C ALA A 174 1.87 13.90 -5.04
N GLU A 175 0.76 13.81 -5.74
CA GLU A 175 -0.44 14.58 -5.41
C GLU A 175 -1.20 13.82 -4.31
N VAL A 176 -1.09 14.31 -3.06
CA VAL A 176 -1.69 13.68 -1.89
C VAL A 176 -2.69 14.64 -1.26
N GLN A 177 -3.94 14.23 -1.22
CA GLN A 177 -5.01 14.98 -0.58
C GLN A 177 -4.99 14.75 0.94
N ARG A 178 -5.31 15.77 1.73
CA ARG A 178 -5.34 15.67 3.19
C ARG A 178 -6.76 15.43 3.68
N LEU A 179 -6.91 14.46 4.57
CA LEU A 179 -8.15 14.18 5.28
C LEU A 179 -7.93 14.37 6.78
N ARG A 180 -8.95 14.85 7.47
CA ARG A 180 -9.01 14.91 8.94
C ARG A 180 -10.43 14.72 9.41
N TYR A 181 -10.60 14.34 10.66
CA TYR A 181 -11.91 14.33 11.28
C TYR A 181 -12.36 15.76 11.59
N ASP A 182 -13.64 16.03 11.32
CA ASP A 182 -14.32 17.24 11.79
C ASP A 182 -14.84 17.06 13.24
N ALA A 183 -15.54 18.07 13.75
CA ALA A 183 -16.10 18.06 15.09
C ALA A 183 -17.22 17.00 15.28
N ASP A 184 -17.85 16.57 14.19
CA ASP A 184 -18.92 15.57 14.19
C ASP A 184 -18.38 14.13 13.99
N GLY A 185 -17.06 13.98 13.85
CA GLY A 185 -16.39 12.70 13.64
C GLY A 185 -16.51 12.18 12.21
N CYS A 186 -16.74 13.04 11.22
CA CYS A 186 -16.73 12.73 9.82
C CYS A 186 -15.36 13.00 9.20
N LEU A 187 -14.91 12.11 8.31
CA LEU A 187 -13.65 12.29 7.61
C LEU A 187 -13.84 13.27 6.44
N MET A 188 -13.18 14.42 6.50
CA MET A 188 -13.34 15.52 5.57
C MET A 188 -12.03 15.88 4.88
N LEU A 189 -12.13 16.30 3.61
CA LEU A 189 -11.00 16.91 2.91
C LEU A 189 -10.62 18.23 3.57
N VAL A 190 -9.32 18.39 3.80
CA VAL A 190 -8.75 19.68 4.23
C VAL A 190 -8.50 20.49 2.96
N GLU A 191 -9.24 21.55 2.78
CA GLU A 191 -8.91 22.55 1.75
C GLU A 191 -7.62 23.24 2.19
N ASP A 192 -6.54 23.08 1.42
CA ASP A 192 -5.34 23.88 1.61
C ASP A 192 -5.72 25.33 1.33
N GLY A 193 -5.88 26.11 2.41
CA GLY A 193 -6.16 27.53 2.30
C GLY A 193 -5.07 28.22 1.49
N LYS A 194 -5.49 28.89 0.42
CA LYS A 194 -4.67 29.79 -0.38
C LYS A 194 -4.07 30.90 0.45
#